data_a41aa8b008faef536b28dcfb87590821
#
_entry.id   a41aa8b008faef536b28dcfb87590821
#
_cell.length_a   1.000
_cell.length_b   1.000
_cell.length_c   1.000
_cell.angle_alpha   90.00
_cell.angle_beta   90.00
_cell.angle_gamma   90.00
#
_symmetry.space_group_name_H-M   'P 1'
#
loop_
_entity.id
_entity.type
_entity.pdbx_description
1 polymer ?
#
loop_
_entity_poly.entity_id
_entity_poly.type
_entity_poly.pdbx_seq_one_letter_code
_entity_poly.pdbx_strand_id
1 'polypeptide(L)'
;MGGNALRRTRGGQNMLLENLWPKLKMVAVIDVRMSTTAMFADIVLPAAQQYEKISFGIPSTHTLNLTFSDRTLEPAGESRGEWAIFRDLVAKVEERAKARGLTEYKDIKGAVRKFDGLYNAFTANGAFHEEEKLTDEMVRDTATAGTLPEGSSLETLREKGFIRFTGLGRSPRARGQASEVKPDETFTPFRDHVEKKLPYPTLVRRAQFYIDHPWFIEAGEEMPCHKDPPASGGDYPLMITSGHNRWSIHSNNIVNRVMQETHRGSPHAQVNPSDAADRGIDDGGMINVFNDMGRMVIEAKVSPSVRPGQVIIYNGWEPYQFKNWWDESNLEPGMFKWLHLAGGYGHLKYWPTEWQPCPAMRATRVDMAPADGSPPIGLKSQT
;
A
#
# COMPACT_ATOMS: atom_id res chain seq x y z
N MET A 1 -9.71 -6.21 6.19
CA MET A 1 -8.85 -5.68 5.11
C MET A 1 -7.78 -4.82 5.78
N GLY A 2 -6.53 -5.04 5.48
CA GLY A 2 -5.43 -4.19 5.95
C GLY A 2 -5.02 -3.24 4.83
N GLY A 3 -5.25 -1.97 5.01
CA GLY A 3 -4.94 -0.93 4.04
C GLY A 3 -6.17 -0.17 3.54
N ASN A 4 -5.92 1.01 2.97
CA ASN A 4 -6.94 1.95 2.53
C ASN A 4 -7.25 1.76 1.03
N ALA A 5 -8.07 0.77 0.70
CA ALA A 5 -8.37 0.40 -0.68
C ALA A 5 -9.04 1.54 -1.46
N LEU A 6 -10.02 2.22 -0.88
CA LEU A 6 -10.75 3.30 -1.56
C LEU A 6 -9.86 4.50 -1.90
N ARG A 7 -8.81 4.75 -1.11
CA ARG A 7 -7.84 5.80 -1.41
C ARG A 7 -6.76 5.35 -2.40
N ARG A 8 -6.36 4.06 -2.34
CA ARG A 8 -5.20 3.57 -3.10
C ARG A 8 -5.53 3.07 -4.49
N THR A 9 -6.78 2.75 -4.76
CA THR A 9 -7.17 2.19 -6.05
C THR A 9 -7.30 3.30 -7.08
N ARG A 10 -6.43 3.26 -8.06
CA ARG A 10 -6.51 4.13 -9.24
C ARG A 10 -7.68 3.72 -10.13
N GLY A 11 -8.25 4.66 -10.85
CA GLY A 11 -9.50 4.46 -11.57
C GLY A 11 -10.72 4.75 -10.73
N GLY A 12 -10.48 5.29 -9.55
CA GLY A 12 -11.47 5.95 -8.71
C GLY A 12 -12.10 5.12 -7.62
N GLN A 13 -12.26 5.76 -6.49
CA GLN A 13 -13.08 5.35 -5.39
C GLN A 13 -14.50 4.97 -5.86
N ASN A 14 -15.08 5.74 -6.79
CA ASN A 14 -16.42 5.51 -7.31
C ASN A 14 -16.55 4.15 -8.01
N MET A 15 -15.55 3.74 -8.80
CA MET A 15 -15.57 2.42 -9.44
C MET A 15 -15.71 1.29 -8.40
N LEU A 16 -15.03 1.40 -7.27
CA LEU A 16 -15.14 0.42 -6.18
C LEU A 16 -16.50 0.51 -5.49
N LEU A 17 -16.96 1.72 -5.15
CA LEU A 17 -18.23 1.92 -4.45
C LEU A 17 -19.43 1.50 -5.30
N GLU A 18 -19.41 1.74 -6.60
CA GLU A 18 -20.50 1.40 -7.51
C GLU A 18 -20.49 -0.08 -7.94
N ASN A 19 -19.30 -0.67 -8.12
CA ASN A 19 -19.20 -1.98 -8.75
C ASN A 19 -18.78 -3.11 -7.82
N LEU A 20 -18.00 -2.84 -6.77
CA LEU A 20 -17.53 -3.86 -5.83
C LEU A 20 -18.32 -3.85 -4.52
N TRP A 21 -18.49 -2.69 -3.88
CA TRP A 21 -19.14 -2.60 -2.56
C TRP A 21 -20.52 -3.25 -2.53
N PRO A 22 -21.43 -3.04 -3.50
CA PRO A 22 -22.75 -3.67 -3.50
C PRO A 22 -22.73 -5.20 -3.61
N LYS A 23 -21.62 -5.77 -4.03
CA LYS A 23 -21.46 -7.23 -4.15
C LYS A 23 -20.88 -7.87 -2.90
N LEU A 24 -20.37 -7.07 -1.98
CA LEU A 24 -19.81 -7.56 -0.72
C LEU A 24 -20.93 -7.74 0.31
N LYS A 25 -20.88 -8.85 1.03
CA LYS A 25 -21.84 -9.14 2.11
C LYS A 25 -21.48 -8.42 3.40
N MET A 26 -20.20 -8.09 3.57
CA MET A 26 -19.66 -7.41 4.74
C MET A 26 -18.28 -6.87 4.40
N VAL A 27 -17.99 -5.67 4.86
CA VAL A 27 -16.66 -5.05 4.85
C VAL A 27 -16.23 -4.82 6.28
N ALA A 28 -15.20 -5.53 6.73
CA ALA A 28 -14.55 -5.29 8.02
C ALA A 28 -13.16 -4.70 7.79
N VAL A 29 -12.84 -3.64 8.51
CA VAL A 29 -11.55 -2.94 8.42
C VAL A 29 -10.86 -2.98 9.77
N ILE A 30 -9.58 -3.34 9.75
CA ILE A 30 -8.67 -3.24 10.89
C ILE A 30 -7.69 -2.13 10.53
N ASP A 31 -7.72 -1.03 11.26
CA ASP A 31 -6.86 0.13 10.99
C ASP A 31 -6.57 0.88 12.29
N VAL A 32 -5.45 1.58 12.30
CA VAL A 32 -5.00 2.44 13.42
C VAL A 32 -5.72 3.80 13.45
N ARG A 33 -6.49 4.09 12.40
CA ARG A 33 -7.22 5.35 12.24
C ARG A 33 -8.46 5.15 11.36
N MET A 34 -9.38 6.09 11.41
CA MET A 34 -10.51 6.13 10.48
C MET A 34 -10.00 6.57 9.10
N SER A 35 -9.69 5.59 8.24
CA SER A 35 -9.38 5.79 6.84
C SER A 35 -10.64 5.90 6.00
N THR A 36 -10.53 6.37 4.76
CA THR A 36 -11.70 6.42 3.86
C THR A 36 -12.35 5.05 3.71
N THR A 37 -11.56 3.98 3.61
CA THR A 37 -12.13 2.63 3.56
C THR A 37 -12.88 2.26 4.85
N ALA A 38 -12.37 2.69 6.00
CA ALA A 38 -13.03 2.46 7.28
C ALA A 38 -14.37 3.22 7.38
N MET A 39 -14.47 4.40 6.78
CA MET A 39 -15.71 5.18 6.74
C MET A 39 -16.84 4.49 5.93
N PHE A 40 -16.50 3.61 5.01
CA PHE A 40 -17.43 2.82 4.20
C PHE A 40 -17.49 1.35 4.63
N ALA A 41 -16.97 1.00 5.80
CA ALA A 41 -17.01 -0.36 6.32
C ALA A 41 -18.24 -0.59 7.22
N ASP A 42 -18.73 -1.83 7.25
CA ASP A 42 -19.79 -2.25 8.17
C ASP A 42 -19.26 -2.42 9.60
N ILE A 43 -17.98 -2.80 9.72
CA ILE A 43 -17.32 -3.04 11.01
C ILE A 43 -15.91 -2.45 10.96
N VAL A 44 -15.56 -1.67 11.99
CA VAL A 44 -14.20 -1.16 12.18
C VAL A 44 -13.65 -1.71 13.49
N LEU A 45 -12.51 -2.38 13.41
CA LEU A 45 -11.79 -2.90 14.57
C LEU A 45 -10.52 -2.05 14.77
N PRO A 46 -10.40 -1.33 15.89
CA PRO A 46 -9.25 -0.47 16.13
C PRO A 46 -8.00 -1.30 16.40
N ALA A 47 -6.96 -1.05 15.60
CA ALA A 47 -5.66 -1.67 15.76
C ALA A 47 -4.74 -0.82 16.64
N ALA A 48 -3.94 -1.47 17.47
CA ALA A 48 -2.92 -0.81 18.26
C ALA A 48 -1.82 -0.22 17.37
N GLN A 49 -1.34 0.96 17.75
CA GLN A 49 -0.22 1.63 17.11
C GLN A 49 1.10 0.89 17.39
N GLN A 50 2.13 1.20 16.63
CA GLN A 50 3.43 0.53 16.75
C GLN A 50 4.10 0.62 18.12
N TYR A 51 3.83 1.66 18.91
CA TYR A 51 4.33 1.79 20.29
C TYR A 51 3.41 1.19 21.35
N GLU A 52 2.23 0.73 20.93
CA GLU A 52 1.20 0.13 21.80
C GLU A 52 1.20 -1.40 21.72
N LYS A 53 2.09 -1.98 20.93
CA LYS A 53 2.24 -3.43 20.73
C LYS A 53 3.69 -3.80 20.43
N ILE A 54 3.99 -5.08 20.56
CA ILE A 54 5.25 -5.63 20.05
C ILE A 54 5.25 -5.60 18.52
N SER A 55 6.32 -5.10 17.96
CA SER A 55 6.48 -5.05 16.51
C SER A 55 7.93 -5.30 16.12
N PHE A 56 8.13 -6.07 15.07
CA PHE A 56 9.42 -6.19 14.43
C PHE A 56 9.26 -6.05 12.92
N GLY A 57 10.34 -5.69 12.25
CA GLY A 57 10.32 -5.48 10.81
C GLY A 57 11.70 -5.49 10.18
N ILE A 58 11.68 -5.63 8.87
CA ILE A 58 12.86 -5.45 8.04
C ILE A 58 12.65 -4.11 7.32
N PRO A 59 13.36 -3.03 7.74
CA PRO A 59 13.10 -1.68 7.22
C PRO A 59 13.28 -1.55 5.72
N SER A 60 14.29 -2.23 5.19
CA SER A 60 14.53 -2.35 3.74
C SER A 60 15.43 -3.55 3.45
N THR A 61 15.49 -3.94 2.19
CA THR A 61 16.37 -5.02 1.73
C THR A 61 17.86 -4.72 1.90
N HIS A 62 18.21 -3.47 2.14
CA HIS A 62 19.59 -3.02 2.33
C HIS A 62 19.98 -2.86 3.80
N THR A 63 19.03 -2.89 4.71
CA THR A 63 19.29 -2.66 6.13
C THR A 63 19.90 -3.88 6.83
N LEU A 64 19.75 -5.07 6.30
CA LEU A 64 20.33 -6.32 6.79
C LEU A 64 20.11 -6.63 8.28
N ASN A 65 19.10 -6.04 8.88
CA ASN A 65 18.77 -6.20 10.29
C ASN A 65 17.28 -6.45 10.48
N LEU A 66 16.98 -7.31 11.44
CA LEU A 66 15.67 -7.38 12.06
C LEU A 66 15.61 -6.27 13.11
N THR A 67 14.71 -5.31 12.97
CA THR A 67 14.51 -4.23 13.94
C THR A 67 13.33 -4.55 14.84
N PHE A 68 13.35 -4.00 16.04
CA PHE A 68 12.37 -4.27 17.09
C PHE A 68 11.85 -2.99 17.70
N SER A 69 10.56 -2.98 18.02
CA SER A 69 9.89 -1.98 18.84
C SER A 69 9.07 -2.70 19.89
N ASP A 70 9.41 -2.50 21.15
CA ASP A 70 8.63 -3.04 22.24
C ASP A 70 7.41 -2.17 22.54
N ARG A 71 6.45 -2.72 23.25
CA ARG A 71 5.30 -1.95 23.76
C ARG A 71 5.77 -0.98 24.83
N THR A 72 5.61 0.30 24.59
CA THR A 72 5.99 1.39 25.50
C THR A 72 4.78 2.15 26.04
N LEU A 73 3.63 1.98 25.41
CA LEU A 73 2.37 2.61 25.78
C LEU A 73 1.26 1.56 25.85
N GLU A 74 0.29 1.79 26.72
CA GLU A 74 -0.94 1.00 26.68
C GLU A 74 -1.76 1.34 25.44
N PRO A 75 -2.41 0.35 24.81
CA PRO A 75 -3.29 0.59 23.68
C PRO A 75 -4.39 1.60 24.02
N ALA A 76 -4.59 2.56 23.13
CA ALA A 76 -5.59 3.61 23.33
C ALA A 76 -7.02 3.07 23.13
N GLY A 77 -7.93 3.37 24.08
CA GLY A 77 -9.33 2.98 23.98
C GLY A 77 -9.53 1.47 23.87
N GLU A 78 -10.20 1.03 22.82
CA GLU A 78 -10.46 -0.39 22.55
C GLU A 78 -9.46 -1.00 21.53
N SER A 79 -8.37 -0.30 21.21
CA SER A 79 -7.40 -0.80 20.24
C SER A 79 -6.64 -2.02 20.79
N ARG A 80 -6.33 -2.95 19.87
CA ARG A 80 -5.62 -4.19 20.19
C ARG A 80 -4.59 -4.53 19.11
N GLY A 81 -3.58 -5.29 19.49
CA GLY A 81 -2.68 -5.92 18.54
C GLY A 81 -3.44 -6.87 17.59
N GLU A 82 -3.03 -6.96 16.35
CA GLU A 82 -3.72 -7.79 15.34
C GLU A 82 -3.74 -9.26 15.73
N TRP A 83 -2.70 -9.75 16.42
CA TRP A 83 -2.70 -11.13 16.94
C TRP A 83 -3.89 -11.38 17.86
N ALA A 84 -4.11 -10.50 18.86
CA ALA A 84 -5.23 -10.62 19.77
C ALA A 84 -6.58 -10.51 19.06
N ILE A 85 -6.72 -9.61 18.08
CA ILE A 85 -7.94 -9.46 17.29
C ILE A 85 -8.26 -10.77 16.57
N PHE A 86 -7.30 -11.35 15.83
CA PHE A 86 -7.54 -12.59 15.08
C PHE A 86 -7.71 -13.81 15.97
N ARG A 87 -6.97 -13.92 17.08
CA ARG A 87 -7.11 -14.98 18.06
C ARG A 87 -8.53 -15.02 18.62
N ASP A 88 -9.02 -13.87 19.08
CA ASP A 88 -10.35 -13.78 19.69
C ASP A 88 -11.46 -13.98 18.64
N LEU A 89 -11.24 -13.51 17.41
CA LEU A 89 -12.15 -13.77 16.30
C LEU A 89 -12.26 -15.26 15.99
N VAL A 90 -11.14 -15.98 15.94
CA VAL A 90 -11.11 -17.44 15.69
C VAL A 90 -11.82 -18.20 16.80
N ALA A 91 -11.55 -17.84 18.07
CA ALA A 91 -12.26 -18.41 19.21
C ALA A 91 -13.78 -18.20 19.12
N LYS A 92 -14.20 -16.98 18.73
CA LYS A 92 -15.62 -16.65 18.61
C LYS A 92 -16.29 -17.33 17.41
N VAL A 93 -15.58 -17.52 16.33
CA VAL A 93 -16.06 -18.29 15.16
C VAL A 93 -16.30 -19.74 15.56
N GLU A 94 -15.37 -20.39 16.27
CA GLU A 94 -15.52 -21.76 16.76
C GLU A 94 -16.72 -21.91 17.72
N GLU A 95 -16.83 -21.03 18.72
CA GLU A 95 -17.95 -20.98 19.66
C GLU A 95 -19.30 -20.87 18.92
N ARG A 96 -19.40 -19.93 17.98
CA ARG A 96 -20.64 -19.68 17.23
C ARG A 96 -20.98 -20.79 16.24
N ALA A 97 -19.99 -21.42 15.62
CA ALA A 97 -20.20 -22.58 14.78
C ALA A 97 -20.79 -23.75 15.58
N LYS A 98 -20.21 -24.03 16.74
CA LYS A 98 -20.72 -25.05 17.68
C LYS A 98 -22.15 -24.75 18.10
N ALA A 99 -22.45 -23.52 18.50
CA ALA A 99 -23.81 -23.12 18.90
C ALA A 99 -24.86 -23.25 17.78
N ARG A 100 -24.42 -23.22 16.51
CA ARG A 100 -25.28 -23.36 15.33
C ARG A 100 -25.26 -24.76 14.70
N GLY A 101 -24.57 -25.73 15.32
CA GLY A 101 -24.43 -27.09 14.79
C GLY A 101 -23.62 -27.18 13.49
N LEU A 102 -22.79 -26.15 13.20
CA LEU A 102 -21.92 -26.15 12.03
C LEU A 102 -20.62 -26.89 12.38
N THR A 103 -20.31 -27.94 11.61
CA THR A 103 -19.14 -28.79 11.86
C THR A 103 -18.01 -28.53 10.88
N GLU A 104 -18.34 -28.17 9.64
CA GLU A 104 -17.37 -28.06 8.55
C GLU A 104 -17.65 -26.85 7.65
N TYR A 105 -16.60 -26.40 6.96
CA TYR A 105 -16.67 -25.40 5.91
C TYR A 105 -15.70 -25.73 4.77
N LYS A 106 -15.93 -25.14 3.60
CA LYS A 106 -14.97 -25.22 2.48
C LYS A 106 -14.10 -23.96 2.47
N ASP A 107 -12.79 -24.15 2.44
CA ASP A 107 -11.87 -23.06 2.24
C ASP A 107 -11.90 -22.53 0.79
N ILE A 108 -11.14 -21.46 0.50
CA ILE A 108 -11.09 -20.83 -0.83
C ILE A 108 -10.58 -21.76 -1.94
N LYS A 109 -9.92 -22.86 -1.57
CA LYS A 109 -9.44 -23.89 -2.51
C LYS A 109 -10.42 -25.06 -2.63
N GLY A 110 -11.56 -25.00 -1.93
CA GLY A 110 -12.57 -26.04 -1.90
C GLY A 110 -12.27 -27.20 -0.95
N ALA A 111 -11.19 -27.16 -0.19
CA ALA A 111 -10.88 -28.19 0.80
C ALA A 111 -11.80 -28.08 2.01
N VAL A 112 -12.32 -29.23 2.47
CA VAL A 112 -13.16 -29.31 3.66
C VAL A 112 -12.29 -29.09 4.91
N ARG A 113 -12.73 -28.18 5.76
CA ARG A 113 -12.10 -27.83 7.04
C ARG A 113 -13.13 -27.96 8.15
N LYS A 114 -12.67 -28.26 9.37
CA LYS A 114 -13.51 -28.35 10.55
C LYS A 114 -13.52 -27.01 11.30
N PHE A 115 -14.67 -26.67 11.88
CA PHE A 115 -14.75 -25.55 12.83
C PHE A 115 -14.21 -25.93 14.20
N ASP A 116 -14.39 -27.19 14.61
CA ASP A 116 -13.86 -27.69 15.88
C ASP A 116 -12.32 -27.71 15.87
N GLY A 117 -11.73 -27.18 16.93
CA GLY A 117 -10.26 -27.07 17.07
C GLY A 117 -9.61 -25.92 16.29
N LEU A 118 -10.36 -24.97 15.74
CA LEU A 118 -9.80 -23.80 15.06
C LEU A 118 -8.90 -22.97 15.97
N TYR A 119 -9.35 -22.72 17.20
CA TYR A 119 -8.55 -21.99 18.18
C TYR A 119 -7.24 -22.69 18.51
N ASN A 120 -7.31 -24.00 18.76
CA ASN A 120 -6.12 -24.81 19.03
C ASN A 120 -5.15 -24.85 17.85
N ALA A 121 -5.68 -24.96 16.63
CA ALA A 121 -4.86 -24.92 15.42
C ALA A 121 -4.21 -23.53 15.23
N PHE A 122 -4.93 -22.44 15.52
CA PHE A 122 -4.43 -21.08 15.37
C PHE A 122 -3.36 -20.73 16.41
N THR A 123 -3.52 -21.20 17.65
CA THR A 123 -2.65 -20.86 18.78
C THR A 123 -1.65 -21.96 19.14
N ALA A 124 -1.48 -22.99 18.31
CA ALA A 124 -0.69 -24.18 18.63
C ALA A 124 -1.08 -24.79 19.99
N ASN A 125 -2.37 -25.14 20.15
CA ASN A 125 -2.97 -25.67 21.39
C ASN A 125 -2.84 -24.70 22.59
N GLY A 126 -2.92 -23.40 22.34
CA GLY A 126 -2.83 -22.36 23.38
C GLY A 126 -1.41 -21.91 23.71
N ALA A 127 -0.37 -22.54 23.14
CA ALA A 127 1.02 -22.15 23.37
C ALA A 127 1.29 -20.69 23.00
N PHE A 128 0.65 -20.20 21.94
CA PHE A 128 0.76 -18.82 21.46
C PHE A 128 -0.48 -17.98 21.76
N HIS A 129 -1.06 -18.16 22.94
CA HIS A 129 -2.14 -17.28 23.38
C HIS A 129 -1.63 -15.83 23.48
N GLU A 130 -0.47 -15.62 24.07
CA GLU A 130 0.16 -14.31 24.16
C GLU A 130 1.04 -14.01 22.95
N GLU A 131 0.94 -12.80 22.42
CA GLU A 131 1.72 -12.33 21.25
C GLU A 131 3.23 -12.41 21.49
N GLU A 132 3.67 -12.16 22.72
CA GLU A 132 5.07 -12.23 23.11
C GLU A 132 5.68 -13.62 22.89
N LYS A 133 4.94 -14.67 23.27
CA LYS A 133 5.41 -16.06 23.08
C LYS A 133 5.50 -16.44 21.62
N LEU A 134 4.54 -16.01 20.82
CA LEU A 134 4.60 -16.20 19.37
C LEU A 134 5.80 -15.47 18.77
N THR A 135 6.03 -14.22 19.19
CA THR A 135 7.15 -13.41 18.68
C THR A 135 8.49 -14.00 19.07
N ASP A 136 8.64 -14.46 20.31
CA ASP A 136 9.87 -15.14 20.76
C ASP A 136 10.14 -16.40 19.96
N GLU A 137 9.14 -17.24 19.73
CA GLU A 137 9.28 -18.46 18.95
C GLU A 137 9.66 -18.15 17.50
N MET A 138 9.03 -17.13 16.87
CA MET A 138 9.40 -16.72 15.52
C MET A 138 10.86 -16.28 15.41
N VAL A 139 11.40 -15.59 16.42
CA VAL A 139 12.81 -15.19 16.46
C VAL A 139 13.71 -16.42 16.62
N ARG A 140 13.39 -17.36 17.52
CA ARG A 140 14.12 -18.61 17.73
C ARG A 140 14.11 -19.51 16.50
N ASP A 141 12.96 -19.68 15.87
CA ASP A 141 12.84 -20.43 14.62
C ASP A 141 13.69 -19.84 13.50
N THR A 142 13.69 -18.51 13.40
CA THR A 142 14.51 -17.78 12.44
C THR A 142 16.01 -17.97 12.70
N ALA A 143 16.42 -18.02 13.96
CA ALA A 143 17.80 -18.35 14.36
C ALA A 143 18.15 -19.81 14.05
N THR A 144 17.25 -20.74 14.37
CA THR A 144 17.41 -22.17 14.06
C THR A 144 17.51 -22.40 12.55
N ALA A 145 16.77 -21.63 11.75
CA ALA A 145 16.89 -21.65 10.28
C ALA A 145 18.20 -21.03 9.75
N GLY A 146 19.06 -20.49 10.62
CA GLY A 146 20.35 -19.91 10.28
C GLY A 146 20.29 -18.52 9.64
N THR A 147 19.16 -17.81 9.76
CA THR A 147 18.99 -16.44 9.25
C THR A 147 19.14 -15.36 10.33
N LEU A 148 19.21 -15.76 11.59
CA LEU A 148 19.68 -14.94 12.70
C LEU A 148 20.81 -15.68 13.44
N PRO A 149 21.63 -14.99 14.25
CA PRO A 149 22.63 -15.63 15.10
C PRO A 149 22.00 -16.69 16.02
N GLU A 150 22.72 -17.77 16.26
CA GLU A 150 22.32 -18.83 17.18
C GLU A 150 22.01 -18.24 18.57
N GLY A 151 20.94 -18.73 19.21
CA GLY A 151 20.50 -18.24 20.51
C GLY A 151 19.72 -16.93 20.50
N SER A 152 19.46 -16.33 19.34
CA SER A 152 18.61 -15.14 19.25
C SER A 152 17.21 -15.40 19.78
N SER A 153 16.65 -14.44 20.53
CA SER A 153 15.35 -14.50 21.18
C SER A 153 14.71 -13.11 21.22
N LEU A 154 13.48 -13.03 21.71
CA LEU A 154 12.83 -11.75 21.98
C LEU A 154 13.63 -10.90 22.99
N GLU A 155 14.23 -11.54 24.00
CA GLU A 155 15.08 -10.84 24.96
C GLU A 155 16.30 -10.21 24.30
N THR A 156 16.92 -10.93 23.36
CA THR A 156 18.03 -10.36 22.55
C THR A 156 17.60 -9.10 21.80
N LEU A 157 16.37 -9.08 21.29
CA LEU A 157 15.81 -7.90 20.62
C LEU A 157 15.54 -6.77 21.61
N ARG A 158 15.03 -7.08 22.81
CA ARG A 158 14.80 -6.09 23.85
C ARG A 158 16.08 -5.41 24.31
N GLU A 159 17.14 -6.18 24.49
CA GLU A 159 18.45 -5.66 24.89
C GLU A 159 19.10 -4.79 23.81
N LYS A 160 19.02 -5.20 22.55
CA LYS A 160 19.80 -4.60 21.45
C LYS A 160 19.01 -3.68 20.53
N GLY A 161 17.69 -3.77 20.52
CA GLY A 161 16.82 -3.06 19.58
C GLY A 161 16.83 -3.59 18.15
N PHE A 162 17.84 -4.38 17.79
CA PHE A 162 17.95 -5.01 16.47
C PHE A 162 18.87 -6.25 16.51
N ILE A 163 18.70 -7.13 15.54
CA ILE A 163 19.62 -8.26 15.31
C ILE A 163 19.99 -8.28 13.83
N ARG A 164 21.29 -8.38 13.54
CA ARG A 164 21.77 -8.49 12.16
C ARG A 164 21.46 -9.88 11.62
N PHE A 165 20.96 -9.94 10.39
CA PHE A 165 20.78 -11.20 9.68
C PHE A 165 22.09 -11.91 9.41
N THR A 166 22.04 -13.23 9.50
CA THR A 166 23.13 -14.17 9.11
C THR A 166 22.69 -14.97 7.88
N GLY A 167 23.62 -15.61 7.20
CA GLY A 167 23.32 -16.48 6.08
C GLY A 167 22.66 -15.79 4.89
N LEU A 168 22.81 -14.47 4.77
CA LEU A 168 22.30 -13.71 3.65
C LEU A 168 22.87 -14.25 2.33
N GLY A 169 22.03 -14.32 1.29
CA GLY A 169 22.41 -14.89 0.00
C GLY A 169 22.31 -16.41 -0.10
N ARG A 170 22.09 -17.12 0.99
CA ARG A 170 21.93 -18.59 0.98
C ARG A 170 20.60 -19.04 0.41
N SER A 171 19.53 -18.27 0.59
CA SER A 171 18.23 -18.61 0.01
C SER A 171 18.12 -18.10 -1.43
N PRO A 172 17.40 -18.82 -2.31
CA PRO A 172 17.15 -18.34 -3.67
C PRO A 172 16.46 -16.98 -3.73
N ARG A 173 15.65 -16.63 -2.73
CA ARG A 173 14.96 -15.33 -2.64
C ARG A 173 15.89 -14.21 -2.23
N ALA A 174 16.85 -14.49 -1.36
CA ALA A 174 17.79 -13.49 -0.87
C ALA A 174 18.95 -13.20 -1.84
N ARG A 175 19.27 -14.14 -2.73
CA ARG A 175 20.42 -14.05 -3.64
C ARG A 175 20.40 -12.85 -4.57
N GLY A 176 19.21 -12.40 -4.99
CA GLY A 176 19.06 -11.26 -5.86
C GLY A 176 19.25 -9.91 -5.17
N GLN A 177 19.09 -9.86 -3.85
CA GLN A 177 19.07 -8.62 -3.08
C GLN A 177 20.29 -8.46 -2.18
N ALA A 178 20.79 -9.55 -1.63
CA ALA A 178 21.95 -9.56 -0.75
C ALA A 178 22.76 -10.84 -0.95
N SER A 179 24.05 -10.69 -1.11
CA SER A 179 25.04 -11.71 -0.87
C SER A 179 25.39 -11.70 0.62
N GLU A 180 26.02 -12.73 1.11
CA GLU A 180 26.55 -12.75 2.48
C GLU A 180 27.56 -11.60 2.63
N VAL A 181 27.28 -10.69 3.58
CA VAL A 181 28.09 -9.50 3.84
C VAL A 181 28.62 -9.57 5.25
N LYS A 182 29.93 -9.49 5.39
CA LYS A 182 30.59 -9.47 6.72
C LYS A 182 30.38 -8.11 7.39
N PRO A 183 30.52 -8.05 8.73
CA PRO A 183 30.61 -6.74 9.40
C PRO A 183 31.69 -5.89 8.72
N ASP A 184 31.44 -4.60 8.60
CA ASP A 184 32.32 -3.59 7.97
C ASP A 184 32.66 -3.81 6.49
N GLU A 185 31.98 -4.73 5.83
CA GLU A 185 32.06 -4.95 4.38
C GLU A 185 31.00 -4.14 3.65
N THR A 186 31.36 -3.54 2.54
CA THR A 186 30.44 -2.82 1.69
C THR A 186 29.39 -3.77 1.09
N PHE A 187 28.13 -3.42 1.23
CA PHE A 187 27.05 -4.15 0.58
C PHE A 187 27.10 -3.96 -0.94
N THR A 188 27.22 -5.07 -1.67
CA THR A 188 27.19 -5.08 -3.13
C THR A 188 26.03 -5.97 -3.59
N PRO A 189 24.93 -5.38 -4.08
CA PRO A 189 23.81 -6.17 -4.63
C PRO A 189 24.29 -7.08 -5.75
N PHE A 190 23.70 -8.26 -5.83
CA PHE A 190 23.98 -9.24 -6.89
C PHE A 190 25.43 -9.74 -6.98
N ARG A 191 26.27 -9.55 -5.96
CA ARG A 191 27.66 -10.01 -5.94
C ARG A 191 27.81 -11.46 -6.40
N ASP A 192 27.02 -12.37 -5.83
CA ASP A 192 27.12 -13.80 -6.15
C ASP A 192 26.72 -14.10 -7.59
N HIS A 193 25.82 -13.33 -8.17
CA HIS A 193 25.45 -13.47 -9.59
C HIS A 193 26.62 -13.04 -10.51
N VAL A 194 27.34 -12.00 -10.11
CA VAL A 194 28.47 -11.48 -10.88
C VAL A 194 29.72 -12.36 -10.71
N GLU A 195 30.10 -12.67 -9.47
CA GLU A 195 31.35 -13.38 -9.15
C GLU A 195 31.22 -14.89 -9.29
N LYS A 196 30.15 -15.48 -8.73
CA LYS A 196 29.92 -16.93 -8.72
C LYS A 196 29.07 -17.42 -9.90
N LYS A 197 28.64 -16.50 -10.80
CA LYS A 197 27.79 -16.81 -11.97
C LYS A 197 26.48 -17.52 -11.61
N LEU A 198 25.93 -17.24 -10.45
CA LEU A 198 24.62 -17.77 -10.08
C LEU A 198 23.52 -17.17 -10.99
N PRO A 199 22.53 -17.97 -11.39
CA PRO A 199 21.42 -17.47 -12.20
C PRO A 199 20.64 -16.36 -11.48
N TYR A 200 20.30 -15.31 -12.20
CA TYR A 200 19.40 -14.27 -11.69
C TYR A 200 17.99 -14.82 -11.50
N PRO A 201 17.22 -14.32 -10.52
CA PRO A 201 15.83 -14.71 -10.31
C PRO A 201 14.90 -14.00 -11.30
N THR A 202 15.21 -14.08 -12.59
CA THR A 202 14.46 -13.53 -13.70
C THR A 202 13.94 -14.65 -14.60
N LEU A 203 12.97 -14.34 -15.48
CA LEU A 203 12.39 -15.30 -16.40
C LEU A 203 13.45 -16.00 -17.26
N VAL A 204 14.37 -15.22 -17.81
CA VAL A 204 15.49 -15.71 -18.66
C VAL A 204 16.72 -16.08 -17.85
N ARG A 205 16.68 -15.95 -16.53
CA ARG A 205 17.77 -16.25 -15.60
C ARG A 205 19.06 -15.43 -15.79
N ARG A 206 18.93 -14.28 -16.49
CA ARG A 206 20.00 -13.33 -16.78
C ARG A 206 19.63 -11.93 -16.39
N ALA A 207 20.59 -11.07 -16.11
CA ALA A 207 20.46 -9.63 -16.18
C ALA A 207 20.83 -9.21 -17.60
N GLN A 208 19.92 -8.68 -18.36
CA GLN A 208 20.12 -8.33 -19.77
C GLN A 208 19.33 -7.09 -20.15
N PHE A 209 19.85 -6.31 -21.09
CA PHE A 209 19.16 -5.14 -21.63
C PHE A 209 18.10 -5.51 -22.65
N TYR A 210 18.39 -6.49 -23.51
CA TYR A 210 17.43 -7.03 -24.47
C TYR A 210 16.89 -8.36 -23.92
N ILE A 211 15.57 -8.41 -23.70
CA ILE A 211 14.90 -9.57 -23.13
C ILE A 211 14.28 -10.37 -24.30
N ASP A 212 14.99 -11.39 -24.75
CA ASP A 212 14.64 -12.26 -25.88
C ASP A 212 13.53 -13.28 -25.54
N HIS A 213 12.57 -12.89 -24.71
CA HIS A 213 11.45 -13.73 -24.34
C HIS A 213 10.21 -13.36 -25.14
N PRO A 214 9.44 -14.33 -25.71
CA PRO A 214 8.26 -14.05 -26.52
C PRO A 214 7.30 -13.04 -25.94
N TRP A 215 6.98 -13.13 -24.67
CA TRP A 215 6.05 -12.19 -24.02
C TRP A 215 6.54 -10.75 -23.99
N PHE A 216 7.85 -10.55 -23.82
CA PHE A 216 8.43 -9.21 -23.86
C PHE A 216 8.43 -8.64 -25.28
N ILE A 217 8.76 -9.49 -26.27
CA ILE A 217 8.77 -9.11 -27.68
C ILE A 217 7.34 -8.78 -28.16
N GLU A 218 6.36 -9.64 -27.87
CA GLU A 218 4.95 -9.41 -28.20
C GLU A 218 4.39 -8.14 -27.56
N ALA A 219 4.83 -7.80 -26.34
CA ALA A 219 4.44 -6.60 -25.63
C ALA A 219 5.23 -5.34 -26.06
N GLY A 220 6.27 -5.47 -26.90
CA GLY A 220 7.19 -4.39 -27.24
C GLY A 220 7.98 -3.88 -26.03
N GLU A 221 8.28 -4.76 -25.09
CA GLU A 221 8.97 -4.48 -23.82
C GLU A 221 10.34 -5.18 -23.74
N GLU A 222 10.85 -5.68 -24.87
CA GLU A 222 12.12 -6.40 -24.95
C GLU A 222 13.33 -5.54 -24.63
N MET A 223 13.21 -4.22 -24.78
CA MET A 223 14.30 -3.27 -24.51
C MET A 223 13.82 -2.09 -23.66
N PRO A 224 14.58 -1.69 -22.63
CA PRO A 224 14.27 -0.49 -21.84
C PRO A 224 14.60 0.76 -22.67
N CYS A 225 13.65 1.24 -23.43
CA CYS A 225 13.71 2.48 -24.18
C CYS A 225 12.65 3.47 -23.69
N HIS A 226 12.84 4.75 -24.00
CA HIS A 226 11.82 5.74 -23.76
C HIS A 226 10.57 5.43 -24.57
N LYS A 227 9.42 5.49 -23.91
CA LYS A 227 8.10 5.41 -24.53
C LYS A 227 7.27 6.56 -24.02
N ASP A 228 6.48 7.13 -24.88
CA ASP A 228 5.51 8.13 -24.45
C ASP A 228 4.54 7.54 -23.41
N PRO A 229 4.15 8.34 -22.41
CA PRO A 229 3.13 7.89 -21.47
C PRO A 229 1.82 7.62 -22.22
N PRO A 230 1.03 6.64 -21.77
CA PRO A 230 -0.28 6.41 -22.37
C PRO A 230 -1.14 7.66 -22.26
N ALA A 231 -1.78 8.04 -23.35
CA ALA A 231 -2.75 9.12 -23.34
C ALA A 231 -3.88 8.78 -22.37
N SER A 232 -4.20 9.70 -21.48
CA SER A 232 -5.28 9.52 -20.51
C SER A 232 -5.94 10.83 -20.16
N GLY A 233 -7.24 10.79 -19.85
CA GLY A 233 -8.03 11.93 -19.41
C GLY A 233 -8.75 12.67 -20.54
N GLY A 234 -8.42 12.46 -21.81
CA GLY A 234 -8.99 13.17 -22.95
C GLY A 234 -8.05 14.22 -23.54
N ASP A 235 -8.58 15.04 -24.43
CA ASP A 235 -7.84 16.11 -25.12
C ASP A 235 -7.94 17.43 -24.36
N TYR A 236 -7.15 17.52 -23.27
CA TYR A 236 -7.12 18.70 -22.38
C TYR A 236 -5.70 19.31 -22.35
N PRO A 237 -5.62 20.66 -22.16
CA PRO A 237 -4.35 21.37 -22.32
C PRO A 237 -3.38 21.20 -21.16
N LEU A 238 -3.88 20.91 -19.96
CA LEU A 238 -3.06 20.82 -18.75
C LEU A 238 -2.72 19.36 -18.42
N MET A 239 -1.62 19.19 -17.72
CA MET A 239 -1.19 17.87 -17.24
C MET A 239 -1.13 17.87 -15.71
N ILE A 240 -1.88 16.94 -15.10
CA ILE A 240 -1.81 16.73 -13.67
C ILE A 240 -0.53 15.99 -13.30
N THR A 241 0.14 16.44 -12.26
CA THR A 241 1.26 15.73 -11.66
C THR A 241 1.06 15.64 -10.15
N SER A 242 1.54 14.54 -9.57
CA SER A 242 1.50 14.32 -8.15
C SER A 242 2.92 14.23 -7.59
N GLY A 243 3.16 14.91 -6.50
CA GLY A 243 4.44 14.90 -5.78
C GLY A 243 4.26 14.44 -4.34
N HIS A 244 5.38 14.20 -3.66
CA HIS A 244 5.39 13.94 -2.23
C HIS A 244 5.46 15.25 -1.47
N ASN A 245 4.67 15.38 -0.42
CA ASN A 245 4.79 16.50 0.48
C ASN A 245 6.06 16.35 1.35
N ARG A 246 6.72 17.46 1.63
CA ARG A 246 7.95 17.49 2.44
C ARG A 246 7.77 16.94 3.86
N TRP A 247 6.60 17.14 4.45
CA TRP A 247 6.35 16.92 5.87
C TRP A 247 5.54 15.64 6.17
N SER A 248 5.30 14.82 5.17
CA SER A 248 4.62 13.55 5.38
C SER A 248 5.12 12.50 4.40
N ILE A 249 5.18 11.25 4.87
CA ILE A 249 5.47 10.09 4.04
C ILE A 249 4.12 9.52 3.59
N HIS A 250 3.76 9.74 2.33
CA HIS A 250 2.46 9.33 1.78
C HIS A 250 1.30 9.84 2.66
N SER A 251 0.54 8.94 3.26
CA SER A 251 -0.59 9.26 4.14
C SER A 251 -0.25 9.28 5.63
N ASN A 252 1.02 9.13 5.99
CA ASN A 252 1.40 9.28 7.40
C ASN A 252 1.20 10.73 7.84
N ASN A 253 0.67 10.89 9.04
CA ASN A 253 0.41 12.19 9.65
C ASN A 253 -0.61 13.08 8.91
N ILE A 254 -1.27 12.58 7.85
CA ILE A 254 -2.20 13.35 7.04
C ILE A 254 -3.44 13.83 7.81
N VAL A 255 -3.80 13.11 8.86
CA VAL A 255 -4.93 13.44 9.74
C VAL A 255 -4.48 14.04 11.07
N ASN A 256 -3.18 14.22 11.26
CA ASN A 256 -2.65 14.84 12.47
C ASN A 256 -2.90 16.36 12.42
N ARG A 257 -3.69 16.85 13.36
CA ARG A 257 -4.10 18.25 13.42
C ARG A 257 -2.91 19.22 13.50
N VAL A 258 -1.91 18.90 14.29
CA VAL A 258 -0.71 19.75 14.40
C VAL A 258 0.00 19.85 13.05
N MET A 259 0.15 18.74 12.35
CA MET A 259 0.78 18.74 11.03
C MET A 259 -0.02 19.52 9.99
N GLN A 260 -1.34 19.43 10.04
CA GLN A 260 -2.21 20.20 9.14
C GLN A 260 -2.11 21.71 9.43
N GLU A 261 -2.21 22.09 10.69
CA GLU A 261 -2.18 23.51 11.10
C GLU A 261 -0.83 24.16 10.89
N THR A 262 0.29 23.43 11.06
CA THR A 262 1.64 24.03 11.03
C THR A 262 2.35 23.89 9.69
N HIS A 263 2.03 22.87 8.89
CA HIS A 263 2.86 22.54 7.71
C HIS A 263 2.10 22.20 6.45
N ARG A 264 0.97 21.47 6.52
CA ARG A 264 0.32 20.95 5.33
C ARG A 264 -0.85 21.80 4.83
N GLY A 265 -1.60 22.39 5.73
CA GLY A 265 -2.86 23.03 5.40
C GLY A 265 -3.91 22.01 4.89
N SER A 266 -4.75 22.47 3.99
CA SER A 266 -5.75 21.69 3.24
C SER A 266 -5.20 21.17 1.90
N PRO A 267 -5.88 20.20 1.25
CA PRO A 267 -5.58 19.84 -0.13
C PRO A 267 -5.71 21.07 -1.05
N HIS A 268 -4.69 21.30 -1.87
CA HIS A 268 -4.72 22.36 -2.87
C HIS A 268 -4.03 21.94 -4.18
N ALA A 269 -4.48 22.51 -5.28
CA ALA A 269 -3.84 22.39 -6.58
C ALA A 269 -2.94 23.58 -6.84
N GLN A 270 -1.65 23.36 -7.03
CA GLN A 270 -0.72 24.43 -7.42
C GLN A 270 -0.83 24.64 -8.93
N VAL A 271 -1.01 25.89 -9.32
CA VAL A 271 -1.34 26.31 -10.69
C VAL A 271 -0.41 27.46 -11.09
N ASN A 272 0.04 27.46 -12.34
CA ASN A 272 0.82 28.59 -12.86
C ASN A 272 -0.04 29.85 -12.98
N PRO A 273 0.52 31.06 -12.71
CA PRO A 273 -0.23 32.33 -12.82
C PRO A 273 -0.86 32.58 -14.19
N SER A 274 -0.21 32.21 -15.30
CA SER A 274 -0.80 32.39 -16.64
C SER A 274 -1.97 31.45 -16.85
N ASP A 275 -1.85 30.17 -16.47
CA ASP A 275 -2.92 29.18 -16.62
C ASP A 275 -4.14 29.53 -15.75
N ALA A 276 -3.90 30.14 -14.57
CA ALA A 276 -4.95 30.63 -13.69
C ALA A 276 -5.66 31.86 -14.29
N ALA A 277 -4.88 32.85 -14.77
CA ALA A 277 -5.44 34.06 -15.37
C ALA A 277 -6.28 33.77 -16.61
N ASP A 278 -5.83 32.87 -17.49
CA ASP A 278 -6.54 32.46 -18.71
C ASP A 278 -7.90 31.83 -18.41
N ARG A 279 -8.13 31.39 -17.16
CA ARG A 279 -9.35 30.72 -16.69
C ARG A 279 -10.14 31.50 -15.64
N GLY A 280 -9.71 32.71 -15.31
CA GLY A 280 -10.35 33.54 -14.29
C GLY A 280 -10.30 32.90 -12.88
N ILE A 281 -9.20 32.24 -12.55
CA ILE A 281 -8.97 31.60 -11.26
C ILE A 281 -8.11 32.49 -10.37
N ASP A 282 -8.63 32.81 -9.20
CA ASP A 282 -7.89 33.56 -8.16
C ASP A 282 -7.17 32.62 -7.19
N ASP A 283 -6.10 33.11 -6.59
CA ASP A 283 -5.40 32.40 -5.52
C ASP A 283 -6.31 32.19 -4.31
N GLY A 284 -6.36 30.96 -3.79
CA GLY A 284 -7.30 30.55 -2.74
C GLY A 284 -8.73 30.26 -3.22
N GLY A 285 -9.04 30.48 -4.51
CA GLY A 285 -10.34 30.19 -5.09
C GLY A 285 -10.59 28.68 -5.19
N MET A 286 -11.85 28.26 -5.01
CA MET A 286 -12.23 26.87 -5.26
C MET A 286 -12.39 26.62 -6.76
N ILE A 287 -11.79 25.55 -7.26
CA ILE A 287 -11.81 25.16 -8.67
C ILE A 287 -12.30 23.73 -8.87
N ASN A 288 -12.94 23.51 -10.01
CA ASN A 288 -13.10 22.18 -10.58
C ASN A 288 -11.86 21.86 -11.39
N VAL A 289 -11.19 20.73 -11.10
CA VAL A 289 -10.23 20.09 -11.99
C VAL A 289 -10.96 18.89 -12.60
N PHE A 290 -10.96 18.76 -13.91
CA PHE A 290 -11.79 17.77 -14.61
C PHE A 290 -11.14 17.21 -15.87
N ASN A 291 -11.66 16.08 -16.30
CA ASN A 291 -11.35 15.44 -17.59
C ASN A 291 -12.50 14.49 -17.98
N ASP A 292 -12.32 13.70 -19.05
CA ASP A 292 -13.35 12.76 -19.54
C ASP A 292 -13.74 11.68 -18.53
N MET A 293 -12.90 11.45 -17.51
CA MET A 293 -13.12 10.40 -16.51
C MET A 293 -13.92 10.90 -15.30
N GLY A 294 -13.76 12.17 -14.96
CA GLY A 294 -14.40 12.72 -13.78
C GLY A 294 -13.94 14.13 -13.45
N ARG A 295 -14.22 14.52 -12.22
CA ARG A 295 -13.80 15.82 -11.69
C ARG A 295 -13.54 15.76 -10.20
N MET A 296 -12.82 16.76 -9.71
CA MET A 296 -12.64 17.03 -8.28
C MET A 296 -12.78 18.52 -8.00
N VAL A 297 -13.15 18.87 -6.78
CA VAL A 297 -13.19 20.25 -6.31
C VAL A 297 -12.10 20.46 -5.29
N ILE A 298 -11.24 21.45 -5.54
CA ILE A 298 -10.06 21.71 -4.74
C ILE A 298 -9.74 23.21 -4.71
N GLU A 299 -9.04 23.66 -3.68
CA GLU A 299 -8.54 25.04 -3.60
C GLU A 299 -7.38 25.23 -4.59
N ALA A 300 -7.36 26.35 -5.31
CA ALA A 300 -6.25 26.74 -6.16
C ALA A 300 -5.20 27.50 -5.35
N LYS A 301 -3.92 27.11 -5.54
CA LYS A 301 -2.76 27.86 -5.05
C LYS A 301 -1.96 28.34 -6.25
N VAL A 302 -2.10 29.61 -6.57
CA VAL A 302 -1.41 30.21 -7.70
C VAL A 302 0.08 30.42 -7.33
N SER A 303 0.97 29.85 -8.12
CA SER A 303 2.40 29.91 -7.83
C SER A 303 3.26 29.95 -9.10
N PRO A 304 4.22 30.87 -9.20
CA PRO A 304 5.16 30.94 -10.30
C PRO A 304 6.20 29.79 -10.30
N SER A 305 6.22 28.96 -9.25
CA SER A 305 7.08 27.77 -9.19
C SER A 305 6.53 26.60 -10.03
N VAL A 306 5.30 26.68 -10.50
CA VAL A 306 4.68 25.67 -11.38
C VAL A 306 4.88 26.08 -12.83
N ARG A 307 5.28 25.13 -13.68
CA ARG A 307 5.39 25.39 -15.13
C ARG A 307 4.02 25.63 -15.75
N PRO A 308 3.91 26.51 -16.76
CA PRO A 308 2.71 26.60 -17.57
C PRO A 308 2.33 25.21 -18.16
N GLY A 309 1.03 24.93 -18.19
CA GLY A 309 0.51 23.64 -18.67
C GLY A 309 0.53 22.50 -17.63
N GLN A 310 0.88 22.80 -16.36
CA GLN A 310 0.99 21.80 -15.30
C GLN A 310 0.11 22.16 -14.10
N VAL A 311 -0.55 21.15 -13.54
CA VAL A 311 -1.27 21.22 -12.26
C VAL A 311 -0.64 20.26 -11.28
N ILE A 312 -0.21 20.73 -10.10
CA ILE A 312 0.46 19.89 -9.10
C ILE A 312 -0.44 19.71 -7.90
N ILE A 313 -0.74 18.44 -7.58
CA ILE A 313 -1.48 18.06 -6.38
C ILE A 313 -0.63 17.08 -5.59
N TYR A 314 -0.20 17.48 -4.38
CA TYR A 314 0.58 16.58 -3.53
C TYR A 314 -0.27 15.42 -3.04
N ASN A 315 0.27 14.21 -3.16
CA ASN A 315 -0.41 13.00 -2.77
C ASN A 315 -0.54 12.83 -1.24
N GLY A 316 -1.27 11.84 -0.83
CA GLY A 316 -1.32 11.39 0.55
C GLY A 316 -2.61 11.74 1.27
N TRP A 317 -3.43 12.62 0.74
CA TRP A 317 -4.70 13.02 1.33
C TRP A 317 -5.72 11.86 1.36
N GLU A 318 -6.62 11.91 2.32
CA GLU A 318 -7.80 11.05 2.33
C GLU A 318 -8.90 11.69 1.48
N PRO A 319 -9.68 10.93 0.72
CA PRO A 319 -10.83 11.45 -0.03
C PRO A 319 -11.75 12.35 0.78
N TYR A 320 -12.03 12.04 2.05
CA TYR A 320 -12.89 12.87 2.90
C TYR A 320 -12.32 14.26 3.26
N GLN A 321 -11.06 14.52 2.95
CA GLN A 321 -10.45 15.86 3.13
C GLN A 321 -10.68 16.77 1.94
N PHE A 322 -11.20 16.21 0.83
CA PHE A 322 -11.64 16.98 -0.34
C PHE A 322 -13.13 17.31 -0.24
N LYS A 323 -13.51 18.41 -0.86
CA LYS A 323 -14.93 18.72 -1.02
C LYS A 323 -15.61 17.58 -1.79
N ASN A 324 -16.75 17.13 -1.30
CA ASN A 324 -17.50 16.01 -1.86
C ASN A 324 -16.76 14.64 -1.85
N TRP A 325 -15.66 14.51 -1.11
CA TRP A 325 -14.86 13.28 -1.00
C TRP A 325 -14.24 12.82 -2.32
N TRP A 326 -14.01 13.73 -3.23
CA TRP A 326 -13.45 13.43 -4.54
C TRP A 326 -12.02 13.94 -4.62
N ASP A 327 -11.12 13.01 -4.70
CA ASP A 327 -9.68 13.23 -4.85
C ASP A 327 -9.21 13.02 -6.31
N GLU A 328 -7.93 13.19 -6.53
CA GLU A 328 -7.29 13.03 -7.84
C GLU A 328 -7.45 11.63 -8.45
N SER A 329 -7.77 10.61 -7.65
CA SER A 329 -7.94 9.25 -8.16
C SER A 329 -9.14 9.11 -9.11
N ASN A 330 -10.09 10.06 -9.04
CA ASN A 330 -11.24 10.10 -9.96
C ASN A 330 -10.88 10.63 -11.35
N LEU A 331 -9.73 11.27 -11.49
CA LEU A 331 -9.22 11.80 -12.76
C LEU A 331 -8.26 10.83 -13.46
N GLU A 332 -7.85 9.76 -12.79
CA GLU A 332 -6.83 8.84 -13.27
C GLU A 332 -7.43 7.52 -13.74
N PRO A 333 -7.03 7.00 -14.90
CA PRO A 333 -7.45 5.68 -15.35
C PRO A 333 -6.77 4.60 -14.52
N GLY A 334 -7.47 3.51 -14.30
CA GLY A 334 -6.91 2.28 -13.72
C GLY A 334 -6.10 1.48 -14.74
N MET A 335 -5.18 2.13 -15.48
CA MET A 335 -4.39 1.46 -16.52
C MET A 335 -3.22 0.67 -15.93
N PHE A 336 -2.91 -0.45 -16.54
CA PHE A 336 -1.78 -1.30 -16.18
C PHE A 336 -1.14 -1.91 -17.42
N LYS A 337 0.14 -2.23 -17.34
CA LYS A 337 0.83 -2.91 -18.41
C LYS A 337 0.44 -4.39 -18.48
N TRP A 338 0.38 -4.93 -19.67
CA TRP A 338 0.09 -6.34 -19.92
C TRP A 338 0.97 -7.28 -19.10
N LEU A 339 2.27 -7.03 -19.04
CA LEU A 339 3.22 -7.87 -18.28
C LEU A 339 2.98 -7.86 -16.77
N HIS A 340 2.34 -6.83 -16.22
CA HIS A 340 1.92 -6.84 -14.83
C HIS A 340 0.83 -7.88 -14.56
N LEU A 341 -0.02 -8.18 -15.54
CA LEU A 341 -1.04 -9.23 -15.45
C LEU A 341 -0.43 -10.63 -15.39
N ALA A 342 0.73 -10.81 -15.98
CA ALA A 342 1.47 -12.06 -15.95
C ALA A 342 2.21 -12.31 -14.62
N GLY A 343 2.01 -11.45 -13.63
CA GLY A 343 2.60 -11.62 -12.29
C GLY A 343 4.03 -11.12 -12.18
N GLY A 344 4.40 -10.05 -12.93
CA GLY A 344 5.76 -9.54 -12.98
C GLY A 344 6.71 -10.53 -13.67
N TYR A 345 7.84 -10.11 -14.06
CA TYR A 345 8.99 -10.78 -14.71
C TYR A 345 8.88 -12.30 -14.94
N GLY A 346 7.74 -12.77 -15.52
CA GLY A 346 7.59 -14.15 -15.94
C GLY A 346 7.14 -15.13 -14.90
N HIS A 347 6.59 -14.69 -13.80
CA HIS A 347 5.76 -15.56 -13.01
C HIS A 347 4.49 -15.85 -13.80
N LEU A 348 4.26 -17.11 -14.11
CA LEU A 348 3.01 -17.59 -14.73
C LEU A 348 1.80 -17.41 -13.80
N LYS A 349 2.06 -17.08 -12.52
CA LYS A 349 1.02 -16.82 -11.53
C LYS A 349 0.71 -15.34 -11.47
N TYR A 350 -0.55 -15.09 -11.65
CA TYR A 350 -1.19 -13.83 -11.44
C TYR A 350 -1.24 -13.47 -9.94
N TRP A 351 -0.72 -12.28 -9.60
CA TRP A 351 -0.77 -11.74 -8.24
C TRP A 351 -1.53 -10.42 -8.26
N PRO A 352 -2.82 -10.43 -7.91
CA PRO A 352 -3.61 -9.20 -7.93
C PRO A 352 -3.06 -8.10 -7.02
N THR A 353 -2.31 -8.45 -5.99
CA THR A 353 -1.71 -7.51 -5.04
C THR A 353 -0.53 -6.72 -5.60
N GLU A 354 0.09 -7.18 -6.68
CA GLU A 354 1.21 -6.50 -7.34
C GLU A 354 0.76 -5.59 -8.47
N TRP A 355 -0.52 -5.46 -8.68
CA TRP A 355 -1.06 -4.56 -9.67
C TRP A 355 -0.72 -3.13 -9.31
N GLN A 356 0.20 -2.62 -10.04
CA GLN A 356 0.44 -1.20 -10.06
C GLN A 356 -0.06 -0.71 -11.40
N PRO A 357 -1.11 0.13 -11.43
CA PRO A 357 -1.42 0.86 -12.62
C PRO A 357 -0.16 1.56 -13.10
N CYS A 358 0.06 1.59 -14.39
CA CYS A 358 1.07 2.50 -14.92
C CYS A 358 0.80 3.87 -14.31
N PRO A 359 1.81 4.58 -13.81
CA PRO A 359 1.60 5.89 -13.18
C PRO A 359 1.15 6.91 -14.21
N ALA A 360 -0.10 6.81 -14.61
CA ALA A 360 -0.79 7.79 -15.46
C ALA A 360 -0.93 9.14 -14.75
N MET A 361 -0.83 9.16 -13.42
CA MET A 361 -0.85 10.37 -12.61
C MET A 361 0.19 11.43 -12.99
N ARG A 362 1.16 11.09 -13.82
CA ARG A 362 2.18 12.04 -14.32
C ARG A 362 1.97 12.45 -15.76
N ALA A 363 0.88 12.03 -16.36
CA ALA A 363 0.58 12.30 -17.76
C ALA A 363 -0.93 12.46 -18.03
N THR A 364 -1.77 12.36 -17.01
CA THR A 364 -3.20 12.53 -17.17
C THR A 364 -3.54 13.96 -17.56
N ARG A 365 -4.29 14.11 -18.62
CA ARG A 365 -4.74 15.40 -19.13
C ARG A 365 -5.95 15.87 -18.36
N VAL A 366 -5.99 17.15 -18.05
CA VAL A 366 -7.06 17.83 -17.33
C VAL A 366 -7.26 19.23 -17.84
N ASP A 367 -8.39 19.81 -17.50
CA ASP A 367 -8.57 21.26 -17.48
C ASP A 367 -9.14 21.70 -16.13
N MET A 368 -9.26 23.00 -15.92
CA MET A 368 -9.77 23.56 -14.68
C MET A 368 -10.63 24.79 -14.94
N ALA A 369 -11.60 25.04 -14.06
CA ALA A 369 -12.47 26.22 -14.07
C ALA A 369 -12.84 26.59 -12.65
N PRO A 370 -13.28 27.85 -12.38
CA PRO A 370 -13.87 28.21 -11.11
C PRO A 370 -14.99 27.23 -10.71
N ALA A 371 -15.09 26.88 -9.44
CA ALA A 371 -16.12 25.97 -8.98
C ALA A 371 -17.48 26.68 -8.94
N ASP A 372 -18.44 26.16 -9.70
CA ASP A 372 -19.79 26.71 -9.83
C ASP A 372 -20.79 26.18 -8.77
N GLY A 373 -20.32 25.37 -7.85
CA GLY A 373 -21.16 24.74 -6.82
C GLY A 373 -21.94 23.52 -7.29
N SER A 374 -21.83 23.13 -8.56
CA SER A 374 -22.50 21.94 -9.09
C SER A 374 -22.04 20.68 -8.39
N PRO A 375 -22.93 19.72 -8.05
CA PRO A 375 -22.53 18.46 -7.48
C PRO A 375 -21.71 17.64 -8.48
N PRO A 376 -20.80 16.81 -8.00
CA PRO A 376 -20.03 15.93 -8.86
C PRO A 376 -20.94 15.00 -9.67
N ILE A 377 -20.52 14.70 -10.91
CA ILE A 377 -21.23 13.73 -11.76
C ILE A 377 -21.03 12.35 -11.12
N GLY A 378 -22.11 11.66 -10.74
CA GLY A 378 -22.06 10.24 -10.41
C GLY A 378 -22.39 9.78 -8.99
N LEU A 379 -22.50 10.67 -8.00
CA LEU A 379 -23.10 10.27 -6.72
C LEU A 379 -24.62 10.42 -6.79
N LYS A 380 -25.33 9.33 -7.10
CA LYS A 380 -26.72 9.22 -6.69
C LYS A 380 -26.73 9.31 -5.17
N SER A 381 -27.43 10.31 -4.62
CA SER A 381 -27.67 10.42 -3.19
C SER A 381 -28.09 9.06 -2.66
N GLN A 382 -27.29 8.46 -1.77
CA GLN A 382 -27.78 7.43 -0.89
C GLN A 382 -28.63 8.16 0.16
N THR A 383 -29.92 8.33 -0.14
CA THR A 383 -30.96 8.58 0.85
C THR A 383 -31.41 7.24 1.41
#